data_40a8eda9d64ac7f514e2ded23b39a998
#
_entry.id   40a8eda9d64ac7f514e2ded23b39a998
#
_cell.length_a   1.000
_cell.length_b   1.000
_cell.length_c   1.000
_cell.angle_alpha   90.00
_cell.angle_beta   90.00
_cell.angle_gamma   90.00
#
_symmetry.space_group_name_H-M   'P 1'
#
loop_
_entity.id
_entity.type
_entity.pdbx_description
1 polymer ?
#
loop_
_entity_poly.entity_id
_entity_poly.type
_entity_poly.pdbx_seq_one_letter_code
_entity_poly.pdbx_strand_id
1 'polypeptide(L)'
;MRQAANYAEIVARVEAAAAASGLTLTRYPIDGLDLDLLRVDIAASESEVARLAVFAGTHGDEPAPVVMVLEFLEQRLWTRSPSVAFSIFPCLNPTGYDLGTRENKNGIDLNRQFARDEVPEVRTLRAAVADDSFDTFVDAHEDPEEVGFYTYAFFSDSSWPRLIVEAVAEQGPIISTPEADEHPVEDGVVGQGDEETRDERFREYMADGEWPLPFYLYDLGIRDFMTTETPGMIELATRVAMQHAARDRLVDLLIASRSADT
;
A
#
# COMPACT_ATOMS: atom_id res chain seq x y z
N MET A 1 10.55 -5.02 17.02
CA MET A 1 9.94 -4.11 16.02
C MET A 1 10.17 -2.67 16.47
N ARG A 2 10.69 -1.80 15.61
CA ARG A 2 11.01 -0.41 15.94
C ARG A 2 10.50 0.50 14.84
N GLN A 3 9.64 1.45 15.18
CA GLN A 3 9.24 2.55 14.31
C GLN A 3 10.46 3.41 13.96
N ALA A 4 10.59 3.87 12.71
CA ALA A 4 11.57 4.87 12.34
C ALA A 4 11.23 6.21 13.01
N ALA A 5 12.24 6.90 13.55
CA ALA A 5 12.01 8.15 14.25
C ALA A 5 11.72 9.33 13.32
N ASN A 6 12.16 9.23 12.07
CA ASN A 6 11.99 10.25 11.03
C ASN A 6 12.30 9.68 9.64
N TYR A 7 12.08 10.46 8.60
CA TYR A 7 12.32 10.04 7.22
C TYR A 7 13.80 9.71 6.94
N ALA A 8 14.74 10.43 7.53
CA ALA A 8 16.17 10.12 7.36
C ALA A 8 16.53 8.72 7.90
N GLU A 9 15.87 8.25 8.97
CA GLU A 9 16.04 6.88 9.45
C GLU A 9 15.41 5.86 8.48
N ILE A 10 14.26 6.15 7.87
CA ILE A 10 13.68 5.30 6.81
C ILE A 10 14.69 5.14 5.69
N VAL A 11 15.22 6.25 5.17
CA VAL A 11 16.23 6.26 4.10
C VAL A 11 17.41 5.38 4.45
N ALA A 12 18.01 5.57 5.64
CA ALA A 12 19.19 4.81 6.07
C ALA A 12 18.91 3.30 6.18
N ARG A 13 17.72 2.91 6.68
CA ARG A 13 17.32 1.50 6.81
C ARG A 13 17.08 0.87 5.45
N VAL A 14 16.40 1.56 4.54
CA VAL A 14 16.16 1.08 3.17
C VAL A 14 17.47 0.92 2.42
N GLU A 15 18.40 1.90 2.49
CA GLU A 15 19.72 1.81 1.88
C GLU A 15 20.51 0.61 2.39
N ALA A 16 20.54 0.42 3.71
CA ALA A 16 21.25 -0.69 4.33
C ALA A 16 20.66 -2.04 3.89
N ALA A 17 19.33 -2.18 3.86
CA ALA A 17 18.65 -3.40 3.44
C ALA A 17 18.87 -3.70 1.94
N ALA A 18 18.75 -2.69 1.08
CA ALA A 18 18.98 -2.81 -0.35
C ALA A 18 20.45 -3.21 -0.64
N ALA A 19 21.41 -2.52 -0.03
CA ALA A 19 22.84 -2.83 -0.19
C ALA A 19 23.19 -4.26 0.30
N ALA A 20 22.67 -4.67 1.46
CA ALA A 20 22.91 -6.00 2.02
C ALA A 20 22.32 -7.13 1.17
N SER A 21 21.36 -6.83 0.31
CA SER A 21 20.64 -7.81 -0.50
C SER A 21 20.88 -7.67 -2.00
N GLY A 22 21.65 -6.65 -2.43
CA GLY A 22 21.90 -6.37 -3.84
C GLY A 22 20.65 -5.96 -4.61
N LEU A 23 19.69 -5.31 -3.93
CA LEU A 23 18.46 -4.82 -4.55
C LEU A 23 18.67 -3.48 -5.28
N THR A 24 17.83 -3.24 -6.28
CA THR A 24 17.83 -1.94 -6.97
C THR A 24 17.08 -0.91 -6.14
N LEU A 25 17.81 0.12 -5.67
CA LEU A 25 17.24 1.29 -5.02
C LEU A 25 17.29 2.48 -5.99
N THR A 26 16.12 3.01 -6.34
CA THR A 26 15.99 4.22 -7.14
C THR A 26 15.53 5.37 -6.25
N ARG A 27 16.13 6.55 -6.49
CA ARG A 27 15.79 7.80 -5.80
C ARG A 27 15.21 8.77 -6.81
N TYR A 28 14.06 9.33 -6.49
CA TYR A 28 13.37 10.33 -7.29
C TYR A 28 13.36 11.65 -6.52
N PRO A 29 14.17 12.65 -6.90
CA PRO A 29 14.18 13.95 -6.23
C PRO A 29 12.78 14.58 -6.23
N ILE A 30 12.35 15.09 -5.07
CA ILE A 30 11.08 15.79 -4.93
C ILE A 30 11.33 17.28 -5.09
N ASP A 31 10.73 17.89 -6.11
CA ASP A 31 10.93 19.30 -6.43
C ASP A 31 10.62 20.23 -5.23
N GLY A 32 11.55 21.12 -4.91
CA GLY A 32 11.40 22.07 -3.80
C GLY A 32 11.57 21.48 -2.40
N LEU A 33 11.92 20.19 -2.33
CA LEU A 33 12.35 19.51 -1.10
C LEU A 33 13.79 19.02 -1.26
N ASP A 34 14.56 19.04 -0.19
CA ASP A 34 15.88 18.38 -0.13
C ASP A 34 15.69 16.91 0.30
N LEU A 35 14.77 16.24 -0.37
CA LEU A 35 14.33 14.87 -0.09
C LEU A 35 14.04 14.13 -1.39
N ASP A 36 14.24 12.83 -1.39
CA ASP A 36 13.90 11.93 -2.50
C ASP A 36 12.71 11.05 -2.12
N LEU A 37 11.86 10.70 -3.07
CA LEU A 37 11.00 9.52 -2.99
C LEU A 37 11.85 8.28 -3.29
N LEU A 38 11.71 7.24 -2.46
CA LEU A 38 12.45 5.98 -2.61
C LEU A 38 11.60 4.91 -3.28
N ARG A 39 12.23 4.13 -4.16
CA ARG A 39 11.67 2.91 -4.73
C ARG A 39 12.70 1.79 -4.66
N VAL A 40 12.31 0.63 -4.14
CA VAL A 40 13.11 -0.60 -4.15
C VAL A 40 12.44 -1.61 -5.07
N ASP A 41 13.15 -2.03 -6.10
CA ASP A 41 12.70 -3.09 -7.01
C ASP A 41 13.39 -4.40 -6.69
N ILE A 42 12.58 -5.46 -6.60
CA ILE A 42 12.97 -6.82 -6.28
C ILE A 42 12.49 -7.70 -7.43
N ALA A 43 13.42 -8.16 -8.25
CA ALA A 43 13.10 -9.10 -9.31
C ALA A 43 12.74 -10.49 -8.77
N ALA A 44 11.82 -11.17 -9.42
CA ALA A 44 11.60 -12.59 -9.17
C ALA A 44 12.88 -13.38 -9.41
N SER A 45 13.19 -14.31 -8.52
CA SER A 45 14.37 -15.20 -8.65
C SER A 45 14.06 -16.51 -9.36
N GLU A 46 12.79 -16.77 -9.62
CA GLU A 46 12.25 -17.88 -10.43
C GLU A 46 11.42 -17.29 -11.59
N SER A 47 10.69 -18.14 -12.30
CA SER A 47 9.78 -17.66 -13.34
C SER A 47 8.75 -16.70 -12.74
N GLU A 48 8.78 -15.44 -13.19
CA GLU A 48 7.88 -14.39 -12.68
C GLU A 48 6.43 -14.74 -13.04
N VAL A 49 5.59 -14.86 -12.01
CA VAL A 49 4.15 -15.12 -12.15
C VAL A 49 3.32 -13.87 -11.90
N ALA A 50 3.82 -12.92 -11.10
CA ALA A 50 3.14 -11.66 -10.82
C ALA A 50 4.13 -10.57 -10.43
N ARG A 51 3.70 -9.31 -10.62
CA ARG A 51 4.38 -8.10 -10.18
C ARG A 51 3.46 -7.31 -9.24
N LEU A 52 3.88 -7.18 -7.98
CA LEU A 52 3.16 -6.50 -6.91
C LEU A 52 3.83 -5.17 -6.54
N ALA A 53 3.08 -4.07 -6.59
CA ALA A 53 3.51 -2.82 -5.99
C ALA A 53 3.00 -2.68 -4.55
N VAL A 54 3.83 -2.13 -3.65
CA VAL A 54 3.46 -1.83 -2.26
C VAL A 54 3.78 -0.38 -1.96
N PHE A 55 2.76 0.36 -1.59
CA PHE A 55 2.85 1.78 -1.21
C PHE A 55 2.58 1.93 0.28
N ALA A 56 3.38 2.75 0.97
CA ALA A 56 3.25 3.01 2.39
C ALA A 56 3.54 4.47 2.72
N GLY A 57 3.03 4.96 3.85
CA GLY A 57 3.32 6.29 4.35
C GLY A 57 2.80 7.42 3.47
N THR A 58 1.64 7.25 2.87
CA THR A 58 0.86 8.32 2.20
C THR A 58 0.42 9.36 3.22
N HIS A 59 0.01 8.92 4.41
CA HIS A 59 -0.18 9.76 5.58
C HIS A 59 0.98 9.57 6.56
N GLY A 60 1.49 10.68 7.09
CA GLY A 60 2.72 10.65 7.90
C GLY A 60 2.50 10.18 9.33
N ASP A 61 1.29 10.16 9.81
CA ASP A 61 0.87 9.68 11.14
C ASP A 61 0.49 8.18 11.16
N GLU A 62 0.68 7.48 10.04
CA GLU A 62 0.40 6.05 9.87
C GLU A 62 1.69 5.21 9.85
N PRO A 63 2.30 4.89 11.01
CA PRO A 63 3.60 4.24 11.04
C PRO A 63 3.61 2.74 10.70
N ALA A 64 2.51 1.99 10.90
CA ALA A 64 2.53 0.53 10.72
C ALA A 64 2.83 0.09 9.28
N PRO A 65 2.28 0.71 8.22
CA PRO A 65 2.66 0.43 6.84
C PRO A 65 4.15 0.60 6.57
N VAL A 66 4.73 1.70 7.06
CA VAL A 66 6.17 1.99 6.91
C VAL A 66 7.02 0.94 7.63
N VAL A 67 6.66 0.58 8.87
CA VAL A 67 7.37 -0.46 9.64
C VAL A 67 7.27 -1.81 8.94
N MET A 68 6.09 -2.17 8.44
CA MET A 68 5.86 -3.41 7.67
C MET A 68 6.80 -3.49 6.47
N VAL A 69 6.92 -2.42 5.70
CA VAL A 69 7.81 -2.37 4.53
C VAL A 69 9.28 -2.46 4.95
N LEU A 70 9.71 -1.75 6.00
CA LEU A 70 11.07 -1.84 6.49
C LEU A 70 11.42 -3.26 6.97
N GLU A 71 10.53 -3.93 7.71
CA GLU A 71 10.72 -5.32 8.10
C GLU A 71 10.75 -6.29 6.91
N PHE A 72 9.91 -6.06 5.91
CA PHE A 72 9.90 -6.84 4.67
C PHE A 72 11.27 -6.79 3.99
N LEU A 73 11.89 -5.61 3.91
CA LEU A 73 13.21 -5.43 3.32
C LEU A 73 14.34 -5.96 4.21
N GLU A 74 14.36 -5.62 5.51
CA GLU A 74 15.42 -6.00 6.43
C GLU A 74 15.51 -7.51 6.68
N GLN A 75 14.35 -8.18 6.78
CA GLN A 75 14.24 -9.61 7.03
C GLN A 75 14.20 -10.44 5.75
N ARG A 76 14.28 -9.79 4.57
CA ARG A 76 14.24 -10.45 3.24
C ARG A 76 13.01 -11.33 3.05
N LEU A 77 11.83 -10.84 3.47
CA LEU A 77 10.62 -11.67 3.45
C LEU A 77 10.16 -12.04 2.04
N TRP A 78 10.56 -11.28 1.01
CA TRP A 78 10.29 -11.61 -0.41
C TRP A 78 10.90 -12.95 -0.85
N THR A 79 11.92 -13.44 -0.15
CA THR A 79 12.54 -14.74 -0.51
C THR A 79 11.61 -15.92 -0.29
N ARG A 80 10.50 -15.72 0.42
CA ARG A 80 9.43 -16.72 0.60
C ARG A 80 8.55 -16.87 -0.64
N SER A 81 8.62 -15.90 -1.57
CA SER A 81 7.78 -15.82 -2.77
C SER A 81 8.66 -15.57 -4.00
N PRO A 82 9.52 -16.55 -4.38
CA PRO A 82 10.57 -16.35 -5.36
C PRO A 82 10.08 -16.09 -6.78
N SER A 83 8.81 -16.36 -7.06
CA SER A 83 8.16 -16.12 -8.37
C SER A 83 7.41 -14.78 -8.45
N VAL A 84 7.41 -13.95 -7.39
CA VAL A 84 6.77 -12.63 -7.39
C VAL A 84 7.85 -11.55 -7.44
N ALA A 85 7.70 -10.60 -8.37
CA ALA A 85 8.48 -9.37 -8.39
C ALA A 85 7.79 -8.29 -7.56
N PHE A 86 8.57 -7.46 -6.87
CA PHE A 86 8.04 -6.38 -6.03
C PHE A 86 8.60 -5.03 -6.43
N SER A 87 7.74 -4.00 -6.39
CA SER A 87 8.13 -2.59 -6.41
C SER A 87 7.63 -1.94 -5.12
N ILE A 88 8.55 -1.53 -4.26
CA ILE A 88 8.26 -1.07 -2.89
C ILE A 88 8.51 0.43 -2.78
N PHE A 89 7.51 1.17 -2.32
CA PHE A 89 7.57 2.59 -2.01
C PHE A 89 7.42 2.78 -0.49
N PRO A 90 8.52 2.96 0.26
CA PRO A 90 8.51 2.86 1.73
C PRO A 90 7.78 3.98 2.45
N CYS A 91 7.76 5.18 1.86
CA CYS A 91 7.10 6.35 2.46
C CYS A 91 6.86 7.41 1.37
N LEU A 92 5.59 7.67 1.07
CA LEU A 92 5.19 8.62 0.03
C LEU A 92 5.17 10.07 0.51
N ASN A 93 5.01 10.29 1.82
CA ASN A 93 4.91 11.59 2.47
C ASN A 93 6.06 11.82 3.47
N PRO A 94 7.28 12.07 2.99
CA PRO A 94 8.43 12.21 3.87
C PRO A 94 8.28 13.35 4.89
N THR A 95 7.67 14.47 4.50
CA THR A 95 7.51 15.63 5.38
C THR A 95 6.39 15.44 6.40
N GLY A 96 5.29 14.79 6.03
CA GLY A 96 4.24 14.39 6.96
C GLY A 96 4.74 13.39 7.99
N TYR A 97 5.56 12.40 7.55
CA TYR A 97 6.16 11.42 8.44
C TYR A 97 7.09 12.08 9.49
N ASP A 98 7.90 13.05 9.08
CA ASP A 98 8.76 13.79 10.00
C ASP A 98 7.96 14.62 11.03
N LEU A 99 6.78 15.11 10.64
CA LEU A 99 5.89 15.88 11.50
C LEU A 99 4.94 14.99 12.31
N GLY A 100 4.73 13.73 11.92
CA GLY A 100 3.72 12.85 12.48
C GLY A 100 2.29 13.34 12.21
N THR A 101 2.06 13.87 10.99
CA THR A 101 0.77 14.41 10.55
C THR A 101 0.26 13.67 9.32
N ARG A 102 -1.07 13.59 9.18
CA ARG A 102 -1.71 13.04 7.98
C ARG A 102 -1.24 13.76 6.72
N GLU A 103 -1.27 15.09 6.74
CA GLU A 103 -0.89 15.95 5.63
C GLU A 103 0.63 16.10 5.52
N ASN A 104 1.09 16.59 4.38
CA ASN A 104 2.46 17.02 4.19
C ASN A 104 2.74 18.36 4.94
N LYS A 105 3.99 18.84 4.92
CA LYS A 105 4.39 20.09 5.60
C LYS A 105 3.60 21.33 5.19
N ASN A 106 2.88 21.28 4.08
CA ASN A 106 2.06 22.39 3.58
C ASN A 106 0.57 22.24 3.96
N GLY A 107 0.21 21.26 4.78
CA GLY A 107 -1.17 20.97 5.17
C GLY A 107 -2.00 20.37 4.03
N ILE A 108 -1.37 19.60 3.14
CA ILE A 108 -2.04 18.97 1.99
C ILE A 108 -2.12 17.47 2.23
N ASP A 109 -3.32 16.91 2.20
CA ASP A 109 -3.56 15.47 2.15
C ASP A 109 -3.20 14.95 0.76
N LEU A 110 -2.10 14.19 0.67
CA LEU A 110 -1.61 13.63 -0.60
C LEU A 110 -2.65 12.68 -1.21
N ASN A 111 -3.39 11.95 -0.37
CA ASN A 111 -4.38 10.96 -0.82
C ASN A 111 -5.69 11.58 -1.34
N ARG A 112 -5.66 12.89 -1.65
CA ARG A 112 -6.72 13.65 -2.36
C ARG A 112 -6.17 14.37 -3.60
N GLN A 113 -4.90 14.15 -3.96
CA GLN A 113 -4.22 14.98 -4.98
C GLN A 113 -3.81 14.23 -6.24
N PHE A 114 -4.08 12.93 -6.36
CA PHE A 114 -3.59 12.12 -7.47
C PHE A 114 -4.24 12.42 -8.83
N ALA A 115 -5.31 13.21 -8.88
CA ALA A 115 -5.84 13.78 -10.13
C ALA A 115 -4.97 14.90 -10.74
N ARG A 116 -4.00 15.44 -9.98
CA ARG A 116 -3.33 16.71 -10.28
C ARG A 116 -1.80 16.58 -10.17
N ASP A 117 -1.09 17.59 -10.71
CA ASP A 117 0.38 17.63 -10.74
C ASP A 117 0.99 18.75 -9.88
N GLU A 118 0.18 19.50 -9.12
CA GLU A 118 0.64 20.66 -8.37
C GLU A 118 1.45 20.29 -7.13
N VAL A 119 1.18 19.11 -6.54
CA VAL A 119 1.88 18.64 -5.33
C VAL A 119 3.14 17.87 -5.74
N PRO A 120 4.33 18.32 -5.32
CA PRO A 120 5.58 17.73 -5.77
C PRO A 120 5.73 16.24 -5.47
N GLU A 121 5.34 15.80 -4.26
CA GLU A 121 5.38 14.40 -3.86
C GLU A 121 4.53 13.52 -4.79
N VAL A 122 3.31 13.97 -5.08
CA VAL A 122 2.36 13.28 -5.97
C VAL A 122 2.91 13.24 -7.40
N ARG A 123 3.37 14.38 -7.93
CA ARG A 123 3.98 14.45 -9.27
C ARG A 123 5.16 13.50 -9.40
N THR A 124 6.01 13.45 -8.38
CA THR A 124 7.18 12.56 -8.35
C THR A 124 6.77 11.09 -8.38
N LEU A 125 5.77 10.69 -7.58
CA LEU A 125 5.26 9.32 -7.60
C LEU A 125 4.62 8.96 -8.94
N ARG A 126 3.76 9.83 -9.48
CA ARG A 126 3.13 9.62 -10.79
C ARG A 126 4.18 9.41 -11.89
N ALA A 127 5.25 10.20 -11.90
CA ALA A 127 6.36 10.01 -12.84
C ALA A 127 7.13 8.70 -12.59
N ALA A 128 7.27 8.28 -11.32
CA ALA A 128 7.98 7.05 -10.96
C ALA A 128 7.23 5.77 -11.36
N VAL A 129 5.90 5.83 -11.57
CA VAL A 129 5.06 4.66 -11.91
C VAL A 129 4.43 4.74 -13.30
N ALA A 130 4.64 5.82 -14.06
CA ALA A 130 3.93 6.08 -15.32
C ALA A 130 4.08 4.98 -16.38
N ASP A 131 5.24 4.33 -16.43
CA ASP A 131 5.58 3.30 -17.41
C ASP A 131 5.54 1.87 -16.81
N ASP A 132 5.07 1.74 -15.58
CA ASP A 132 5.00 0.44 -14.91
C ASP A 132 3.75 -0.35 -15.33
N SER A 133 3.91 -1.67 -15.28
CA SER A 133 2.81 -2.63 -15.44
C SER A 133 2.79 -3.54 -14.21
N PHE A 134 2.04 -3.17 -13.20
CA PHE A 134 1.78 -4.02 -12.05
C PHE A 134 0.56 -4.91 -12.31
N ASP A 135 0.62 -6.19 -11.89
CA ASP A 135 -0.56 -7.04 -11.90
C ASP A 135 -1.55 -6.62 -10.80
N THR A 136 -1.00 -6.16 -9.67
CA THR A 136 -1.78 -5.68 -8.53
C THR A 136 -0.95 -4.75 -7.65
N PHE A 137 -1.62 -4.06 -6.71
CA PHE A 137 -0.94 -3.25 -5.70
C PHE A 137 -1.62 -3.33 -4.33
N VAL A 138 -0.82 -2.99 -3.31
CA VAL A 138 -1.26 -2.71 -1.95
C VAL A 138 -0.99 -1.25 -1.64
N ASP A 139 -2.02 -0.49 -1.31
CA ASP A 139 -1.92 0.83 -0.69
C ASP A 139 -2.18 0.69 0.80
N ALA A 140 -1.11 0.78 1.59
CA ALA A 140 -1.16 0.41 3.00
C ALA A 140 -1.40 1.64 3.89
N HIS A 141 -2.47 1.61 4.67
CA HIS A 141 -2.96 2.67 5.55
C HIS A 141 -3.30 2.20 6.96
N GLU A 142 -3.59 3.16 7.81
CA GLU A 142 -4.15 2.97 9.15
C GLU A 142 -5.34 3.92 9.34
N ASP A 143 -6.39 3.43 9.99
CA ASP A 143 -7.51 4.26 10.41
C ASP A 143 -7.45 4.50 11.94
N PRO A 144 -7.21 5.75 12.39
CA PRO A 144 -7.13 6.06 13.81
C PRO A 144 -8.50 6.06 14.51
N GLU A 145 -9.61 6.08 13.79
CA GLU A 145 -10.95 6.15 14.35
C GLU A 145 -11.58 4.78 14.56
N GLU A 146 -11.14 3.78 13.78
CA GLU A 146 -11.68 2.43 13.84
C GLU A 146 -10.94 1.51 14.81
N VAL A 147 -11.65 0.51 15.31
CA VAL A 147 -11.12 -0.45 16.31
C VAL A 147 -10.76 -1.80 15.71
N GLY A 148 -11.00 -2.02 14.44
CA GLY A 148 -10.72 -3.24 13.71
C GLY A 148 -10.26 -2.98 12.28
N PHE A 149 -9.54 -3.96 11.72
CA PHE A 149 -9.08 -3.92 10.33
C PHE A 149 -10.23 -3.96 9.35
N TYR A 150 -10.11 -3.21 8.28
CA TYR A 150 -10.92 -3.36 7.09
C TYR A 150 -10.07 -3.08 5.83
N THR A 151 -10.65 -3.37 4.66
CA THR A 151 -9.96 -3.15 3.39
C THR A 151 -10.94 -2.73 2.30
N TYR A 152 -10.52 -1.78 1.46
CA TYR A 152 -11.09 -1.57 0.14
C TYR A 152 -10.35 -2.51 -0.81
N ALA A 153 -10.99 -3.58 -1.24
CA ALA A 153 -10.32 -4.59 -2.03
C ALA A 153 -11.13 -4.96 -3.27
N PHE A 154 -10.50 -4.84 -4.42
CA PHE A 154 -11.08 -5.11 -5.72
C PHE A 154 -10.19 -6.10 -6.46
N PHE A 155 -10.71 -7.29 -6.68
CA PHE A 155 -10.02 -8.35 -7.41
C PHE A 155 -10.98 -8.99 -8.41
N SER A 156 -10.43 -9.47 -9.52
CA SER A 156 -11.16 -10.22 -10.52
C SER A 156 -11.76 -11.50 -9.92
N ASP A 157 -11.08 -12.13 -8.96
CA ASP A 157 -11.65 -13.18 -8.10
C ASP A 157 -12.26 -12.56 -6.83
N SER A 158 -13.57 -12.49 -6.79
CA SER A 158 -14.35 -11.90 -5.70
C SER A 158 -14.20 -12.61 -4.34
N SER A 159 -13.58 -13.78 -4.29
CA SER A 159 -13.31 -14.50 -3.03
C SER A 159 -12.06 -13.98 -2.31
N TRP A 160 -11.13 -13.32 -3.00
CA TRP A 160 -9.85 -12.91 -2.45
C TRP A 160 -9.96 -11.94 -1.27
N PRO A 161 -10.79 -10.87 -1.32
CA PRO A 161 -10.92 -9.95 -0.21
C PRO A 161 -11.25 -10.65 1.11
N ARG A 162 -12.19 -11.56 1.09
CA ARG A 162 -12.58 -12.36 2.28
C ARG A 162 -11.43 -13.23 2.77
N LEU A 163 -10.74 -13.93 1.88
CA LEU A 163 -9.61 -14.78 2.24
C LEU A 163 -8.45 -13.97 2.85
N ILE A 164 -8.28 -12.72 2.43
CA ILE A 164 -7.29 -11.79 3.00
C ILE A 164 -7.72 -11.40 4.42
N VAL A 165 -8.98 -10.98 4.60
CA VAL A 165 -9.52 -10.63 5.92
C VAL A 165 -9.45 -11.80 6.90
N GLU A 166 -9.75 -13.03 6.47
CA GLU A 166 -9.61 -14.24 7.28
C GLU A 166 -8.18 -14.44 7.79
N ALA A 167 -7.16 -14.19 6.95
CA ALA A 167 -5.76 -14.27 7.37
C ALA A 167 -5.38 -13.15 8.36
N VAL A 168 -5.90 -11.95 8.16
CA VAL A 168 -5.67 -10.81 9.08
C VAL A 168 -6.35 -11.04 10.43
N ALA A 169 -7.51 -11.69 10.46
CA ALA A 169 -8.24 -12.00 11.69
C ALA A 169 -7.44 -12.89 12.68
N GLU A 170 -6.44 -13.62 12.19
CA GLU A 170 -5.51 -14.39 13.04
C GLU A 170 -4.51 -13.48 13.79
N GLN A 171 -4.33 -12.24 13.34
CA GLN A 171 -3.36 -11.29 13.89
C GLN A 171 -4.00 -10.21 14.77
N GLY A 172 -5.27 -9.85 14.53
CA GLY A 172 -5.92 -8.78 15.26
C GLY A 172 -7.40 -8.66 14.96
N PRO A 173 -8.06 -7.65 15.55
CA PRO A 173 -9.51 -7.48 15.41
C PRO A 173 -9.88 -7.03 13.99
N ILE A 174 -10.98 -7.58 13.47
CA ILE A 174 -11.63 -7.10 12.26
C ILE A 174 -12.77 -6.15 12.66
N ILE A 175 -13.02 -5.13 11.85
CA ILE A 175 -14.11 -4.18 12.05
C ILE A 175 -15.44 -4.92 12.23
N SER A 176 -16.24 -4.47 13.18
CA SER A 176 -17.56 -5.04 13.46
C SER A 176 -18.70 -4.06 13.25
N THR A 177 -18.38 -2.79 12.93
CA THR A 177 -19.37 -1.80 12.53
C THR A 177 -19.89 -2.10 11.12
N PRO A 178 -21.14 -1.77 10.80
CA PRO A 178 -21.69 -2.01 9.47
C PRO A 178 -21.20 -1.01 8.42
N GLU A 179 -20.45 0.02 8.84
CA GLU A 179 -19.94 1.09 7.99
C GLU A 179 -18.53 1.49 8.43
N ALA A 180 -17.70 1.85 7.49
CA ALA A 180 -16.42 2.52 7.66
C ALA A 180 -16.30 3.64 6.64
N ASP A 181 -15.86 4.83 7.05
CA ASP A 181 -15.69 6.00 6.18
C ASP A 181 -16.96 6.26 5.30
N GLU A 182 -18.16 6.19 5.94
CA GLU A 182 -19.48 6.37 5.30
C GLU A 182 -19.83 5.30 4.24
N HIS A 183 -19.07 4.20 4.18
CA HIS A 183 -19.30 3.10 3.24
C HIS A 183 -19.71 1.81 3.96
N PRO A 184 -20.65 1.03 3.38
CA PRO A 184 -21.01 -0.27 3.91
C PRO A 184 -19.82 -1.23 3.98
N VAL A 185 -19.70 -1.92 5.12
CA VAL A 185 -18.70 -2.97 5.35
C VAL A 185 -19.39 -4.31 5.48
N GLU A 186 -18.93 -5.30 4.74
CA GLU A 186 -19.33 -6.68 4.86
C GLU A 186 -18.11 -7.57 5.13
N ASP A 187 -18.09 -8.27 6.25
CA ASP A 187 -16.99 -9.15 6.68
C ASP A 187 -15.59 -8.48 6.60
N GLY A 188 -15.49 -7.20 6.97
CA GLY A 188 -14.23 -6.45 6.92
C GLY A 188 -13.83 -5.93 5.53
N VAL A 189 -14.70 -6.06 4.54
CA VAL A 189 -14.46 -5.54 3.18
C VAL A 189 -15.44 -4.43 2.86
N VAL A 190 -14.89 -3.29 2.39
CA VAL A 190 -15.66 -2.12 1.94
C VAL A 190 -15.90 -2.19 0.45
N GLY A 191 -17.12 -1.84 0.04
CA GLY A 191 -17.42 -1.58 -1.37
C GLY A 191 -17.48 -2.82 -2.26
N GLN A 192 -17.82 -3.99 -1.70
CA GLN A 192 -18.04 -5.20 -2.50
C GLN A 192 -19.12 -4.94 -3.55
N GLY A 193 -18.90 -5.41 -4.77
CA GLY A 193 -19.80 -5.31 -5.91
C GLY A 193 -19.24 -6.02 -7.11
N ASP A 194 -20.06 -6.17 -8.15
CA ASP A 194 -19.57 -6.63 -9.44
C ASP A 194 -18.73 -5.54 -10.14
N GLU A 195 -18.10 -5.90 -11.25
CA GLU A 195 -17.21 -5.00 -11.99
C GLU A 195 -17.95 -3.74 -12.50
N GLU A 196 -19.18 -3.86 -12.93
CA GLU A 196 -19.99 -2.75 -13.42
C GLU A 196 -20.29 -1.74 -12.32
N THR A 197 -20.72 -2.22 -11.15
CA THR A 197 -20.97 -1.40 -9.94
C THR A 197 -19.70 -0.71 -9.46
N ARG A 198 -18.56 -1.42 -9.49
CA ARG A 198 -17.26 -0.87 -9.15
C ARG A 198 -16.88 0.27 -10.07
N ASP A 199 -16.92 0.05 -11.40
CA ASP A 199 -16.52 1.04 -12.40
C ASP A 199 -17.41 2.28 -12.37
N GLU A 200 -18.70 2.12 -12.04
CA GLU A 200 -19.62 3.24 -11.84
C GLU A 200 -19.24 4.08 -10.62
N ARG A 201 -18.98 3.44 -9.48
CA ARG A 201 -18.52 4.13 -8.27
C ARG A 201 -17.19 4.85 -8.49
N PHE A 202 -16.21 4.21 -9.12
CA PHE A 202 -14.95 4.87 -9.44
C PHE A 202 -15.15 6.11 -10.30
N ARG A 203 -16.01 6.05 -11.31
CA ARG A 203 -16.31 7.21 -12.17
C ARG A 203 -16.99 8.34 -11.38
N GLU A 204 -17.87 8.03 -10.45
CA GLU A 204 -18.52 9.03 -9.57
C GLU A 204 -17.48 9.72 -8.70
N TYR A 205 -16.65 8.97 -7.96
CA TYR A 205 -15.60 9.54 -7.11
C TYR A 205 -14.54 10.32 -7.91
N MET A 206 -14.18 9.83 -9.08
CA MET A 206 -13.21 10.51 -9.95
C MET A 206 -13.75 11.86 -10.47
N ALA A 207 -15.07 12.06 -10.55
CA ALA A 207 -15.66 13.29 -11.02
C ALA A 207 -15.39 14.49 -10.09
N ASP A 208 -15.17 14.25 -8.78
CA ASP A 208 -14.91 15.31 -7.80
C ASP A 208 -13.45 15.81 -7.85
N GLY A 209 -12.55 15.09 -8.53
CA GLY A 209 -11.15 15.47 -8.72
C GLY A 209 -10.30 15.38 -7.44
N GLU A 210 -10.77 14.71 -6.41
CA GLU A 210 -10.05 14.42 -5.16
C GLU A 210 -9.61 12.95 -5.14
N TRP A 211 -8.68 12.61 -6.03
CA TRP A 211 -8.30 11.22 -6.21
C TRP A 211 -7.32 10.75 -5.15
N PRO A 212 -7.63 9.67 -4.43
CA PRO A 212 -6.64 8.88 -3.73
C PRO A 212 -5.73 8.11 -4.71
N LEU A 213 -4.61 7.57 -4.21
CA LEU A 213 -3.65 6.82 -5.01
C LEU A 213 -4.29 5.64 -5.78
N PRO A 214 -5.18 4.82 -5.18
CA PRO A 214 -5.82 3.72 -5.90
C PRO A 214 -6.57 4.16 -7.16
N PHE A 215 -7.17 5.33 -7.17
CA PHE A 215 -7.90 5.84 -8.34
C PHE A 215 -6.97 6.20 -9.48
N TYR A 216 -5.83 6.78 -9.17
CA TYR A 216 -4.80 7.06 -10.18
C TYR A 216 -4.25 5.78 -10.79
N LEU A 217 -3.92 4.78 -9.97
CA LEU A 217 -3.41 3.49 -10.46
C LEU A 217 -4.48 2.73 -11.26
N TYR A 218 -5.75 2.84 -10.84
CA TYR A 218 -6.87 2.31 -11.59
C TYR A 218 -7.02 2.98 -12.97
N ASP A 219 -6.85 4.29 -13.05
CA ASP A 219 -6.85 5.05 -14.33
C ASP A 219 -5.70 4.61 -15.26
N LEU A 220 -4.55 4.21 -14.69
CA LEU A 220 -3.45 3.59 -15.43
C LEU A 220 -3.74 2.16 -15.91
N GLY A 221 -4.88 1.58 -15.52
CA GLY A 221 -5.31 0.25 -15.97
C GLY A 221 -5.05 -0.90 -15.00
N ILE A 222 -4.56 -0.64 -13.79
CA ILE A 222 -4.37 -1.68 -12.77
C ILE A 222 -5.71 -1.91 -12.06
N ARG A 223 -6.32 -3.08 -12.28
CA ARG A 223 -7.70 -3.37 -11.87
C ARG A 223 -7.80 -4.13 -10.56
N ASP A 224 -6.82 -4.97 -10.25
CA ASP A 224 -6.77 -5.78 -9.05
C ASP A 224 -5.93 -5.06 -7.99
N PHE A 225 -6.50 -4.79 -6.81
CA PHE A 225 -5.79 -4.08 -5.75
C PHE A 225 -6.48 -4.18 -4.39
N MET A 226 -5.75 -3.83 -3.34
CA MET A 226 -6.32 -3.56 -2.02
C MET A 226 -5.71 -2.30 -1.38
N THR A 227 -6.57 -1.54 -0.69
CA THR A 227 -6.17 -0.57 0.33
C THR A 227 -6.45 -1.19 1.68
N THR A 228 -5.44 -1.30 2.52
CA THR A 228 -5.57 -1.86 3.86
C THR A 228 -5.70 -0.76 4.90
N GLU A 229 -6.60 -0.93 5.87
CA GLU A 229 -6.81 -0.01 6.97
C GLU A 229 -6.65 -0.76 8.31
N THR A 230 -5.51 -0.58 8.95
CA THR A 230 -5.30 -1.16 10.29
C THR A 230 -5.72 -0.18 11.38
N PRO A 231 -6.32 -0.67 12.51
CA PRO A 231 -6.83 0.20 13.56
C PRO A 231 -5.71 0.92 14.30
N GLY A 232 -5.57 2.24 14.11
CA GLY A 232 -4.47 3.05 14.64
C GLY A 232 -4.36 3.09 16.16
N MET A 233 -5.43 2.77 16.88
CA MET A 233 -5.50 2.82 18.36
C MET A 233 -4.93 1.60 19.08
N ILE A 234 -4.63 0.50 18.38
CA ILE A 234 -4.05 -0.71 19.00
C ILE A 234 -2.53 -0.73 18.91
N GLU A 235 -1.89 -1.70 19.56
CA GLU A 235 -0.44 -1.82 19.58
C GLU A 235 0.18 -1.87 18.17
N LEU A 236 1.25 -1.10 17.95
CA LEU A 236 1.96 -1.04 16.67
C LEU A 236 2.38 -2.43 16.17
N ALA A 237 2.82 -3.31 17.07
CA ALA A 237 3.21 -4.68 16.72
C ALA A 237 2.08 -5.47 16.09
N THR A 238 0.87 -5.34 16.63
CA THR A 238 -0.34 -5.99 16.10
C THR A 238 -0.70 -5.42 14.73
N ARG A 239 -0.72 -4.11 14.58
CA ARG A 239 -0.99 -3.43 13.29
C ARG A 239 -0.03 -3.87 12.20
N VAL A 240 1.26 -3.93 12.50
CA VAL A 240 2.29 -4.40 11.56
C VAL A 240 2.09 -5.86 11.21
N ALA A 241 1.73 -6.72 12.16
CA ALA A 241 1.42 -8.13 11.89
C ALA A 241 0.19 -8.28 10.96
N MET A 242 -0.83 -7.44 11.15
CA MET A 242 -2.02 -7.39 10.27
C MET A 242 -1.65 -6.96 8.85
N GLN A 243 -0.80 -5.94 8.67
CA GLN A 243 -0.29 -5.51 7.35
C GLN A 243 0.51 -6.62 6.67
N HIS A 244 1.38 -7.32 7.42
CA HIS A 244 2.10 -8.46 6.89
C HIS A 244 1.15 -9.58 6.44
N ALA A 245 0.16 -9.93 7.26
CA ALA A 245 -0.80 -11.00 6.94
C ALA A 245 -1.61 -10.70 5.67
N ALA A 246 -2.08 -9.45 5.52
CA ALA A 246 -2.81 -9.02 4.33
C ALA A 246 -1.96 -9.17 3.06
N ARG A 247 -0.73 -8.62 3.07
CA ARG A 247 0.22 -8.73 1.95
C ARG A 247 0.59 -10.18 1.65
N ASP A 248 0.96 -10.95 2.66
CA ASP A 248 1.42 -12.34 2.48
C ASP A 248 0.29 -13.20 1.89
N ARG A 249 -0.94 -13.00 2.38
CA ARG A 249 -2.09 -13.72 1.82
C ARG A 249 -2.37 -13.34 0.37
N LEU A 250 -2.28 -12.06 0.02
CA LEU A 250 -2.41 -11.63 -1.38
C LEU A 250 -1.34 -12.30 -2.26
N VAL A 251 -0.08 -12.35 -1.81
CA VAL A 251 1.00 -13.01 -2.53
C VAL A 251 0.72 -14.51 -2.74
N ASP A 252 0.23 -15.22 -1.73
CA ASP A 252 -0.14 -16.63 -1.85
C ASP A 252 -1.26 -16.85 -2.88
N LEU A 253 -2.26 -15.96 -2.91
CA LEU A 253 -3.37 -16.01 -3.86
C LEU A 253 -2.89 -15.75 -5.30
N LEU A 254 -2.00 -14.78 -5.50
CA LEU A 254 -1.37 -14.52 -6.81
C LEU A 254 -0.60 -15.72 -7.34
N ILE A 255 0.19 -16.38 -6.50
CA ILE A 255 0.95 -17.59 -6.91
C ILE A 255 0.00 -18.73 -7.24
N ALA A 256 -1.03 -18.94 -6.42
CA ALA A 256 -2.00 -20.02 -6.61
C ALA A 256 -2.82 -19.85 -7.90
N SER A 257 -3.27 -18.64 -8.22
CA SER A 257 -4.08 -18.36 -9.42
C SER A 257 -3.33 -18.65 -10.71
N ARG A 258 -2.05 -18.28 -10.78
CA ARG A 258 -1.21 -18.49 -11.98
C ARG A 258 -0.79 -19.96 -12.16
N SER A 259 -0.73 -20.72 -11.05
CA SER A 259 -0.42 -22.16 -11.11
C SER A 259 -1.58 -23.00 -11.61
N ALA A 260 -2.81 -22.47 -11.56
CA ALA A 260 -4.01 -23.14 -12.07
C ALA A 260 -4.19 -22.98 -13.59
N ASP A 261 -3.53 -21.99 -14.20
CA ASP A 261 -3.61 -21.69 -15.65
C ASP A 261 -2.52 -22.42 -16.48
N THR A 262 -1.63 -23.19 -15.86
CA THR A 262 -0.55 -23.97 -16.49
C THR A 262 -0.83 -25.46 -16.43
#